data_b3d5a2f6e9926ec9507d4a92c3cb67f5
#
_entry.id   b3d5a2f6e9926ec9507d4a92c3cb67f5
#
_cell.length_a   1.000
_cell.length_b   1.000
_cell.length_c   1.000
_cell.angle_alpha   90.00
_cell.angle_beta   90.00
_cell.angle_gamma   90.00
#
_symmetry.space_group_name_H-M   'P 1'
#
loop_
_entity.id
_entity.type
_entity.pdbx_description
1 polymer ?
#
loop_
_entity_poly.entity_id
_entity_poly.type
_entity_poly.pdbx_seq_one_letter_code
_entity_poly.pdbx_strand_id
1 'polypeptide(L)'
;MRLLQIVKNPNSVKKGANKMHLSPFLYQTCWIILGPLIRLYLYMRIKQKKEDKYRIKERFGKGYRSVRPEGILIWLHAVSLGECKAAINLVMKLQDMRTDWHFLITTNTITAAEHIKKNCAFMPVTHAFQPLDHPKWVSYFLTYWKPDSAIFLESDFWFNMVTQTKKKQLPLIFASSQISESAKRRWEKNPLIARKLFSSPSLILATDNEQKMYFEQLAGFTEGNSKQKVIVTGSLKSRVSESTSNTAYEEALKEYAKQARCKIILAASTHEYEEDLIAKTVSRLSDVGQFLLIFAPRHPHRAAEIISQLGTMPRRSKGELPQPNNRYFLSDTLGEMTGLYNAADIIILGGSFFSSGGHNPIEPSLTGTPIICGKSIYKNKADYKVLLEAGIIRQVDSTQTLGKTIVETLQTTKALERAINKGQKIAQEACMRPVKASHYIISTIEK
;
A
#
# COMPACT_ATOMS: atom_id res chain seq x y z
N MET A 1 3.75 19.76 -12.55
CA MET A 1 3.60 18.31 -12.78
C MET A 1 4.27 17.84 -14.08
N ARG A 2 3.98 18.41 -15.26
CA ARG A 2 4.65 17.98 -16.52
C ARG A 2 6.18 18.11 -16.50
N LEU A 3 6.76 19.19 -15.97
CA LEU A 3 8.22 19.37 -15.90
C LEU A 3 8.92 18.41 -14.93
N LEU A 4 8.32 18.15 -13.75
CA LEU A 4 8.81 17.10 -12.83
C LEU A 4 8.60 15.70 -13.39
N GLN A 5 7.54 15.50 -14.20
CA GLN A 5 7.36 14.27 -14.98
C GLN A 5 8.38 14.14 -16.11
N ILE A 6 8.80 15.25 -16.74
CA ILE A 6 9.85 15.23 -17.76
C ILE A 6 11.18 14.82 -17.12
N VAL A 7 11.52 15.34 -15.95
CA VAL A 7 12.75 14.97 -15.22
C VAL A 7 12.67 13.57 -14.64
N LYS A 8 11.49 13.13 -14.21
CA LYS A 8 11.18 11.75 -13.81
C LYS A 8 10.98 10.83 -15.04
N ASN A 9 10.71 11.42 -16.23
CA ASN A 9 10.37 10.72 -17.45
C ASN A 9 10.90 11.47 -18.70
N PRO A 10 12.21 11.37 -18.98
CA PRO A 10 12.84 12.09 -20.10
C PRO A 10 12.31 11.74 -21.49
N ASN A 11 11.48 10.69 -21.62
CA ASN A 11 10.89 10.28 -22.90
C ASN A 11 9.52 10.91 -23.20
N SER A 12 9.06 11.89 -22.44
CA SER A 12 7.81 12.64 -22.74
C SER A 12 7.99 13.71 -23.82
N VAL A 13 9.19 13.89 -24.35
CA VAL A 13 9.49 14.76 -25.51
C VAL A 13 9.24 13.99 -26.80
N LYS A 14 8.47 14.58 -27.70
CA LYS A 14 7.90 14.04 -28.94
C LYS A 14 8.82 13.10 -29.73
N LYS A 15 8.24 12.06 -30.33
CA LYS A 15 8.83 11.20 -31.38
C LYS A 15 9.49 12.04 -32.48
N GLY A 16 10.82 11.99 -32.56
CA GLY A 16 11.55 12.64 -33.65
C GLY A 16 13.03 12.90 -33.41
N ALA A 17 13.52 12.82 -32.17
CA ALA A 17 14.94 13.04 -31.88
C ALA A 17 15.67 11.70 -31.69
N ASN A 18 16.90 11.60 -32.19
CA ASN A 18 17.83 10.51 -31.92
C ASN A 18 17.74 10.07 -30.46
N LYS A 19 17.73 8.76 -30.18
CA LYS A 19 17.66 8.16 -28.84
C LYS A 19 18.85 8.63 -28.00
N MET A 20 18.72 9.80 -27.41
CA MET A 20 19.71 10.33 -26.48
C MET A 20 19.57 9.58 -25.17
N HIS A 21 20.47 8.64 -24.89
CA HIS A 21 20.53 7.96 -23.62
C HIS A 21 20.86 8.96 -22.53
N LEU A 22 20.01 9.07 -21.51
CA LEU A 22 20.23 9.96 -20.39
C LEU A 22 21.43 9.46 -19.57
N SER A 23 22.54 10.18 -19.63
CA SER A 23 23.70 9.88 -18.78
C SER A 23 23.50 10.44 -17.36
N PRO A 24 24.17 9.88 -16.33
CA PRO A 24 24.18 10.46 -14.99
C PRO A 24 24.54 11.92 -14.92
N PHE A 25 25.50 12.34 -15.73
CA PHE A 25 25.94 13.73 -15.86
C PHE A 25 24.83 14.62 -16.43
N LEU A 26 24.21 14.20 -17.53
CA LEU A 26 23.11 14.96 -18.15
C LEU A 26 21.92 15.09 -17.20
N TYR A 27 21.58 14.04 -16.46
CA TYR A 27 20.52 14.09 -15.44
C TYR A 27 20.80 15.18 -14.39
N GLN A 28 22.01 15.21 -13.84
CA GLN A 28 22.41 16.22 -12.84
C GLN A 28 22.42 17.62 -13.42
N THR A 29 22.94 17.80 -14.64
CA THR A 29 22.97 19.08 -15.34
C THR A 29 21.56 19.62 -15.59
N CYS A 30 20.61 18.76 -16.01
CA CYS A 30 19.20 19.15 -16.17
C CYS A 30 18.62 19.69 -14.85
N TRP A 31 18.86 19.03 -13.72
CA TRP A 31 18.41 19.52 -12.41
C TRP A 31 19.01 20.88 -12.05
N ILE A 32 20.28 21.11 -12.35
CA ILE A 32 20.96 22.39 -12.07
C ILE A 32 20.37 23.52 -12.93
N ILE A 33 20.23 23.29 -14.22
CA ILE A 33 19.67 24.28 -15.16
C ILE A 33 18.20 24.59 -14.85
N LEU A 34 17.41 23.57 -14.51
CA LEU A 34 15.98 23.73 -14.20
C LEU A 34 15.73 24.27 -12.78
N GLY A 35 16.75 24.40 -11.93
CA GLY A 35 16.62 24.86 -10.54
C GLY A 35 15.80 26.14 -10.37
N PRO A 36 16.02 27.23 -11.13
CA PRO A 36 15.22 28.44 -11.06
C PRO A 36 13.74 28.24 -11.43
N LEU A 37 13.47 27.47 -12.49
CA LEU A 37 12.11 27.15 -12.92
C LEU A 37 11.37 26.30 -11.90
N ILE A 38 12.07 25.38 -11.23
CA ILE A 38 11.51 24.55 -10.16
C ILE A 38 11.08 25.42 -8.97
N ARG A 39 11.87 26.46 -8.62
CA ARG A 39 11.50 27.40 -7.56
C ARG A 39 10.21 28.16 -7.90
N LEU A 40 10.09 28.65 -9.14
CA LEU A 40 8.87 29.31 -9.61
C LEU A 40 7.67 28.36 -9.58
N TYR A 41 7.86 27.13 -10.02
CA TYR A 41 6.82 26.10 -9.95
C TYR A 41 6.36 25.83 -8.51
N LEU A 42 7.28 25.71 -7.54
CA LEU A 42 6.94 25.54 -6.13
C LEU A 42 6.15 26.74 -5.58
N TYR A 43 6.51 27.96 -5.99
CA TYR A 43 5.75 29.16 -5.62
C TYR A 43 4.29 29.10 -6.12
N MET A 44 4.07 28.64 -7.35
CA MET A 44 2.72 28.43 -7.87
C MET A 44 1.96 27.35 -7.07
N ARG A 45 2.65 26.27 -6.66
CA ARG A 45 2.06 25.20 -5.83
C ARG A 45 1.66 25.69 -4.43
N ILE A 46 2.42 26.63 -3.85
CA ILE A 46 2.05 27.27 -2.58
C ILE A 46 0.72 28.02 -2.75
N LYS A 47 0.57 28.83 -3.82
CA LYS A 47 -0.68 29.52 -4.13
C LYS A 47 -1.87 28.57 -4.29
N GLN A 48 -1.64 27.36 -4.81
CA GLN A 48 -2.64 26.31 -4.95
C GLN A 48 -2.86 25.48 -3.66
N LYS A 49 -2.27 25.86 -2.52
CA LYS A 49 -2.33 25.10 -1.24
C LYS A 49 -1.85 23.64 -1.37
N LYS A 50 -0.98 23.35 -2.33
CA LYS A 50 -0.38 22.02 -2.55
C LYS A 50 0.99 21.83 -1.90
N GLU A 51 1.56 22.91 -1.34
CA GLU A 51 2.82 22.93 -0.59
C GLU A 51 2.63 23.75 0.69
N ASP A 52 3.33 23.35 1.75
CA ASP A 52 3.38 24.11 3.00
C ASP A 52 4.31 25.32 2.84
N LYS A 53 3.72 26.55 2.88
CA LYS A 53 4.47 27.80 2.72
C LYS A 53 5.52 28.03 3.82
N TYR A 54 5.29 27.50 5.02
CA TYR A 54 6.19 27.68 6.14
C TYR A 54 7.36 26.68 6.17
N ARG A 55 7.19 25.55 5.44
CA ARG A 55 8.17 24.47 5.37
C ARG A 55 8.77 24.30 3.97
N ILE A 56 8.50 25.20 3.04
CA ILE A 56 8.95 25.11 1.64
C ILE A 56 10.47 25.05 1.52
N LYS A 57 11.23 25.62 2.46
CA LYS A 57 12.70 25.59 2.48
C LYS A 57 13.24 24.16 2.61
N GLU A 58 12.49 23.24 3.19
CA GLU A 58 12.87 21.82 3.30
C GLU A 58 13.01 21.17 1.92
N ARG A 59 12.22 21.63 0.91
CA ARG A 59 12.36 21.19 -0.48
C ARG A 59 13.72 21.52 -1.09
N PHE A 60 14.43 22.49 -0.51
CA PHE A 60 15.78 22.87 -0.89
C PHE A 60 16.85 22.30 0.06
N GLY A 61 16.48 21.33 0.90
CA GLY A 61 17.39 20.69 1.84
C GLY A 61 17.79 21.58 3.03
N LYS A 62 17.00 22.61 3.35
CA LYS A 62 17.32 23.62 4.39
C LYS A 62 16.10 24.03 5.20
N GLY A 63 16.31 24.73 6.30
CA GLY A 63 15.23 25.35 7.08
C GLY A 63 14.33 24.35 7.80
N TYR A 64 14.89 23.23 8.21
CA TYR A 64 14.21 22.26 9.06
C TYR A 64 13.94 22.87 10.45
N ARG A 65 12.76 22.60 10.99
CA ARG A 65 12.36 23.10 12.32
C ARG A 65 12.82 22.15 13.44
N SER A 66 12.89 20.87 13.14
CA SER A 66 13.36 19.86 14.07
C SER A 66 14.88 19.76 14.03
N VAL A 67 15.49 19.57 15.18
CA VAL A 67 16.92 19.28 15.31
C VAL A 67 17.14 17.78 15.07
N ARG A 68 18.31 17.41 14.55
CA ARG A 68 18.71 15.99 14.47
C ARG A 68 18.73 15.41 15.88
N PRO A 69 18.01 14.30 16.13
CA PRO A 69 18.10 13.60 17.42
C PRO A 69 19.51 13.04 17.63
N GLU A 70 19.88 12.83 18.88
CA GLU A 70 21.10 12.13 19.23
C GLU A 70 20.97 10.62 18.94
N GLY A 71 22.10 9.93 18.86
CA GLY A 71 22.12 8.50 18.60
C GLY A 71 21.93 8.14 17.11
N ILE A 72 21.50 6.91 16.87
CA ILE A 72 21.33 6.33 15.53
C ILE A 72 20.05 6.85 14.87
N LEU A 73 20.20 7.47 13.70
CA LEU A 73 19.10 8.04 12.94
C LEU A 73 18.89 7.26 11.63
N ILE A 74 17.77 6.57 11.52
CA ILE A 74 17.37 5.83 10.32
C ILE A 74 16.43 6.70 9.48
N TRP A 75 16.84 7.00 8.24
CA TRP A 75 16.03 7.78 7.32
C TRP A 75 15.12 6.86 6.49
N LEU A 76 13.80 7.01 6.64
CA LEU A 76 12.79 6.37 5.79
C LEU A 76 12.24 7.37 4.77
N HIS A 77 12.21 6.98 3.51
CA HIS A 77 11.63 7.78 2.44
C HIS A 77 10.31 7.15 1.98
N ALA A 78 9.19 7.87 2.23
CA ALA A 78 7.82 7.43 1.96
C ALA A 78 6.99 8.58 1.39
N VAL A 79 6.63 8.53 0.12
CA VAL A 79 6.10 9.67 -0.64
C VAL A 79 4.59 9.83 -0.52
N SER A 80 3.87 8.72 -0.61
CA SER A 80 2.40 8.66 -0.61
C SER A 80 1.84 8.26 0.76
N LEU A 81 0.54 8.48 0.96
CA LEU A 81 -0.16 8.03 2.16
C LEU A 81 -0.05 6.50 2.38
N GLY A 82 -0.07 5.72 1.28
CA GLY A 82 0.09 4.26 1.35
C GLY A 82 1.49 3.86 1.81
N GLU A 83 2.53 4.52 1.29
CA GLU A 83 3.92 4.31 1.71
C GLU A 83 4.15 4.76 3.15
N CYS A 84 3.50 5.87 3.59
CA CYS A 84 3.57 6.30 4.98
C CYS A 84 3.02 5.26 5.95
N LYS A 85 1.93 4.59 5.59
CA LYS A 85 1.39 3.48 6.40
C LYS A 85 2.39 2.32 6.50
N ALA A 86 3.00 1.94 5.37
CA ALA A 86 4.04 0.91 5.35
C ALA A 86 5.27 1.33 6.17
N ALA A 87 5.68 2.61 6.08
CA ALA A 87 6.77 3.17 6.88
C ALA A 87 6.49 3.08 8.38
N ILE A 88 5.29 3.49 8.82
CA ILE A 88 4.91 3.44 10.24
C ILE A 88 4.94 1.99 10.75
N ASN A 89 4.38 1.05 10.00
CA ASN A 89 4.40 -0.37 10.37
C ASN A 89 5.82 -0.92 10.49
N LEU A 90 6.70 -0.54 9.56
CA LEU A 90 8.10 -0.94 9.62
C LEU A 90 8.82 -0.32 10.81
N VAL A 91 8.61 0.98 11.07
CA VAL A 91 9.17 1.69 12.23
C VAL A 91 8.75 1.03 13.54
N MET A 92 7.46 0.70 13.71
CA MET A 92 6.98 0.00 14.90
C MET A 92 7.76 -1.30 15.12
N LYS A 93 7.93 -2.13 14.08
CA LYS A 93 8.65 -3.40 14.22
C LYS A 93 10.16 -3.22 14.40
N LEU A 94 10.76 -2.21 13.79
CA LEU A 94 12.16 -1.88 14.05
C LEU A 94 12.36 -1.38 15.49
N GLN A 95 11.43 -0.57 16.00
CA GLN A 95 11.49 -0.06 17.38
C GLN A 95 11.26 -1.15 18.43
N ASP A 96 10.39 -2.13 18.17
CA ASP A 96 10.23 -3.32 19.02
C ASP A 96 11.57 -4.08 19.21
N MET A 97 12.46 -4.03 18.21
CA MET A 97 13.74 -4.74 18.20
C MET A 97 14.93 -3.84 18.59
N ARG A 98 14.84 -2.53 18.35
CA ARG A 98 15.90 -1.54 18.52
C ARG A 98 15.33 -0.25 19.10
N THR A 99 15.17 -0.23 20.41
CA THR A 99 14.61 0.90 21.17
C THR A 99 15.50 2.14 21.18
N ASP A 100 16.78 1.97 20.84
CA ASP A 100 17.81 3.01 20.75
C ASP A 100 17.81 3.78 19.41
N TRP A 101 17.00 3.37 18.42
CA TRP A 101 16.94 4.02 17.11
C TRP A 101 15.93 5.15 17.06
N HIS A 102 16.31 6.24 16.40
CA HIS A 102 15.43 7.32 15.97
C HIS A 102 15.15 7.21 14.48
N PHE A 103 13.99 7.71 14.04
CA PHE A 103 13.55 7.60 12.66
C PHE A 103 13.25 8.98 12.07
N LEU A 104 13.79 9.24 10.88
CA LEU A 104 13.44 10.39 10.07
C LEU A 104 12.56 9.93 8.92
N ILE A 105 11.29 10.33 8.89
CA ILE A 105 10.40 10.00 7.77
C ILE A 105 10.27 11.22 6.86
N THR A 106 10.66 11.06 5.58
CA THR A 106 10.46 12.10 4.57
C THR A 106 9.27 11.80 3.69
N THR A 107 8.42 12.83 3.46
CA THR A 107 7.22 12.73 2.60
C THR A 107 7.19 13.81 1.53
N ASN A 108 6.31 13.65 0.54
CA ASN A 108 6.16 14.61 -0.56
C ASN A 108 4.87 15.44 -0.49
N THR A 109 3.86 15.05 0.28
CA THR A 109 2.56 15.72 0.32
C THR A 109 2.20 16.18 1.72
N ILE A 110 1.40 17.25 1.82
CA ILE A 110 0.87 17.77 3.10
C ILE A 110 0.07 16.68 3.82
N THR A 111 -0.81 15.99 3.10
CA THR A 111 -1.64 14.91 3.67
C THR A 111 -0.80 13.77 4.27
N ALA A 112 0.31 13.40 3.61
CA ALA A 112 1.23 12.40 4.15
C ALA A 112 1.94 12.91 5.40
N ALA A 113 2.36 14.17 5.42
CA ALA A 113 2.96 14.81 6.59
C ALA A 113 2.02 14.84 7.79
N GLU A 114 0.76 15.22 7.58
CA GLU A 114 -0.29 15.21 8.61
C GLU A 114 -0.55 13.80 9.14
N HIS A 115 -0.55 12.81 8.25
CA HIS A 115 -0.71 11.41 8.63
C HIS A 115 0.43 10.91 9.54
N ILE A 116 1.68 11.24 9.22
CA ILE A 116 2.84 10.92 10.08
C ILE A 116 2.70 11.63 11.42
N LYS A 117 2.40 12.95 11.43
CA LYS A 117 2.23 13.71 12.67
C LYS A 117 1.18 13.10 13.59
N LYS A 118 0.03 12.68 13.02
CA LYS A 118 -1.08 12.09 13.80
C LYS A 118 -0.74 10.71 14.37
N ASN A 119 -0.08 9.86 13.58
CA ASN A 119 0.09 8.44 13.94
C ASN A 119 1.44 8.14 14.62
N CYS A 120 2.39 9.09 14.62
CA CYS A 120 3.71 8.90 15.24
C CYS A 120 3.97 9.87 16.41
N ALA A 121 2.92 10.45 16.99
CA ALA A 121 3.06 11.48 18.03
C ALA A 121 3.86 11.01 19.27
N PHE A 122 3.81 9.73 19.59
CA PHE A 122 4.48 9.11 20.75
C PHE A 122 5.63 8.17 20.34
N MET A 123 6.07 8.25 19.10
CA MET A 123 7.16 7.44 18.57
C MET A 123 8.42 8.30 18.38
N PRO A 124 9.64 7.73 18.41
CA PRO A 124 10.88 8.45 18.14
C PRO A 124 11.01 8.76 16.64
N VAL A 125 10.01 9.46 16.10
CA VAL A 125 9.89 9.79 14.67
C VAL A 125 9.92 11.29 14.48
N THR A 126 10.84 11.74 13.63
CA THR A 126 10.89 13.11 13.12
C THR A 126 10.41 13.11 11.66
N HIS A 127 9.60 14.12 11.30
CA HIS A 127 9.12 14.29 9.94
C HIS A 127 9.79 15.47 9.24
N ALA A 128 10.27 15.25 8.01
CA ALA A 128 10.70 16.30 7.11
C ALA A 128 10.06 16.16 5.72
N PHE A 129 9.90 17.28 4.99
CA PHE A 129 9.59 17.16 3.58
C PHE A 129 10.84 16.73 2.81
N GLN A 130 10.64 15.82 1.86
CA GLN A 130 11.67 15.35 0.94
C GLN A 130 12.35 16.55 0.23
N PRO A 131 13.68 16.63 0.17
CA PRO A 131 14.35 17.56 -0.73
C PRO A 131 14.04 17.17 -2.18
N LEU A 132 13.90 18.14 -3.07
CA LEU A 132 13.85 17.81 -4.50
C LEU A 132 15.20 17.28 -4.97
N ASP A 133 15.18 16.44 -5.99
CA ASP A 133 16.35 15.63 -6.41
C ASP A 133 17.47 16.45 -7.09
N HIS A 134 17.63 17.72 -6.71
CA HIS A 134 18.73 18.58 -7.13
C HIS A 134 20.01 18.23 -6.36
N PRO A 135 21.16 18.07 -7.01
CA PRO A 135 22.40 17.59 -6.36
C PRO A 135 22.77 18.36 -5.08
N LYS A 136 22.73 19.71 -5.12
CA LYS A 136 23.06 20.55 -3.95
C LYS A 136 22.00 20.43 -2.83
N TRP A 137 20.73 20.31 -3.17
CA TRP A 137 19.66 20.25 -2.15
C TRP A 137 19.67 18.93 -1.41
N VAL A 138 19.92 17.84 -2.11
CA VAL A 138 20.13 16.52 -1.51
C VAL A 138 21.38 16.53 -0.62
N SER A 139 22.47 17.15 -1.07
CA SER A 139 23.69 17.29 -0.26
C SER A 139 23.42 18.05 1.04
N TYR A 140 22.66 19.17 0.97
CA TYR A 140 22.29 19.93 2.18
C TYR A 140 21.46 19.11 3.15
N PHE A 141 20.48 18.35 2.64
CA PHE A 141 19.67 17.42 3.45
C PHE A 141 20.54 16.41 4.18
N LEU A 142 21.42 15.71 3.46
CA LEU A 142 22.29 14.69 4.03
C LEU A 142 23.32 15.27 5.01
N THR A 143 23.75 16.52 4.80
CA THR A 143 24.68 17.21 5.71
C THR A 143 23.99 17.67 7.01
N TYR A 144 22.73 18.08 6.91
CA TYR A 144 21.96 18.50 8.08
C TYR A 144 21.54 17.31 8.95
N TRP A 145 20.88 16.31 8.35
CA TRP A 145 20.33 15.19 9.08
C TRP A 145 21.36 14.14 9.47
N LYS A 146 22.43 13.99 8.71
CA LYS A 146 23.47 12.97 8.92
C LYS A 146 22.88 11.62 9.33
N PRO A 147 21.99 11.02 8.52
CA PRO A 147 21.40 9.73 8.85
C PRO A 147 22.50 8.65 8.86
N ASP A 148 22.34 7.64 9.70
CA ASP A 148 23.25 6.49 9.77
C ASP A 148 22.92 5.41 8.75
N SER A 149 21.65 5.37 8.28
CA SER A 149 21.18 4.50 7.20
C SER A 149 19.98 5.13 6.50
N ALA A 150 19.66 4.63 5.30
CA ALA A 150 18.51 5.09 4.53
C ALA A 150 17.68 3.90 4.00
N ILE A 151 16.36 3.99 4.14
CA ILE A 151 15.39 2.99 3.69
C ILE A 151 14.40 3.69 2.76
N PHE A 152 14.39 3.31 1.47
CA PHE A 152 13.45 3.85 0.48
C PHE A 152 12.34 2.84 0.25
N LEU A 153 11.10 3.31 0.38
CA LEU A 153 9.93 2.46 0.28
C LEU A 153 9.35 2.44 -1.13
N GLU A 154 8.96 1.28 -1.56
CA GLU A 154 8.24 0.98 -2.79
C GLU A 154 8.95 1.37 -4.09
N SER A 155 8.47 2.43 -4.78
CA SER A 155 8.89 2.73 -6.15
C SER A 155 9.44 4.14 -6.36
N ASP A 156 9.70 4.89 -5.29
CA ASP A 156 10.15 6.28 -5.42
C ASP A 156 11.68 6.40 -5.40
N PHE A 157 12.27 6.03 -6.53
CA PHE A 157 13.73 5.99 -6.71
C PHE A 157 14.24 7.27 -7.36
N TRP A 158 14.84 8.16 -6.55
CA TRP A 158 15.44 9.43 -6.98
C TRP A 158 16.94 9.30 -7.16
N PHE A 159 17.42 9.57 -8.36
CA PHE A 159 18.80 9.28 -8.74
C PHE A 159 19.84 9.97 -7.85
N ASN A 160 19.70 11.28 -7.59
CA ASN A 160 20.66 11.99 -6.74
C ASN A 160 20.53 11.61 -5.27
N MET A 161 19.30 11.40 -4.76
CA MET A 161 19.09 10.93 -3.40
C MET A 161 19.79 9.59 -3.17
N VAL A 162 19.56 8.63 -4.05
CA VAL A 162 20.17 7.29 -3.99
C VAL A 162 21.69 7.35 -4.13
N THR A 163 22.20 7.99 -5.18
CA THR A 163 23.63 7.98 -5.47
C THR A 163 24.46 8.78 -4.48
N GLN A 164 23.92 9.87 -3.91
CA GLN A 164 24.62 10.63 -2.88
C GLN A 164 24.61 9.92 -1.52
N THR A 165 23.53 9.24 -1.17
CA THR A 165 23.48 8.36 0.00
C THR A 165 24.57 7.28 -0.11
N LYS A 166 24.67 6.62 -1.26
CA LYS A 166 25.73 5.65 -1.52
C LYS A 166 27.13 6.27 -1.46
N LYS A 167 27.30 7.49 -2.01
CA LYS A 167 28.59 8.22 -1.95
C LYS A 167 29.02 8.55 -0.52
N LYS A 168 28.07 8.72 0.39
CA LYS A 168 28.30 8.89 1.84
C LYS A 168 28.58 7.58 2.56
N GLN A 169 28.64 6.45 1.82
CA GLN A 169 28.86 5.10 2.34
C GLN A 169 27.79 4.63 3.35
N LEU A 170 26.63 5.26 3.35
CA LEU A 170 25.52 4.86 4.23
C LEU A 170 24.91 3.55 3.73
N PRO A 171 24.58 2.60 4.63
CA PRO A 171 23.72 1.48 4.29
C PRO A 171 22.42 1.98 3.66
N LEU A 172 22.20 1.63 2.40
CA LEU A 172 21.01 2.01 1.64
C LEU A 172 20.18 0.77 1.36
N ILE A 173 18.92 0.81 1.72
CA ILE A 173 18.00 -0.31 1.61
C ILE A 173 16.78 0.14 0.80
N PHE A 174 16.39 -0.66 -0.19
CA PHE A 174 15.09 -0.54 -0.83
C PHE A 174 14.15 -1.57 -0.20
N ALA A 175 13.05 -1.14 0.43
CA ALA A 175 12.14 -2.00 1.14
C ALA A 175 10.74 -2.00 0.53
N SER A 176 10.07 -3.16 0.51
CA SER A 176 8.77 -3.33 -0.17
C SER A 176 8.81 -2.90 -1.63
N SER A 177 9.96 -3.17 -2.29
CA SER A 177 10.27 -2.54 -3.58
C SER A 177 9.58 -3.20 -4.73
N GLN A 178 9.00 -2.37 -5.60
CA GLN A 178 8.32 -2.79 -6.82
C GLN A 178 8.47 -1.76 -7.92
N ILE A 179 8.47 -2.23 -9.16
CA ILE A 179 8.53 -1.41 -10.37
C ILE A 179 7.40 -1.85 -11.30
N SER A 180 6.58 -0.91 -11.77
CA SER A 180 5.59 -1.23 -12.79
C SER A 180 6.29 -1.58 -14.11
N GLU A 181 5.63 -2.40 -14.94
CA GLU A 181 6.19 -2.80 -16.23
C GLU A 181 6.54 -1.59 -17.12
N SER A 182 5.69 -0.56 -17.09
CA SER A 182 5.96 0.69 -17.81
C SER A 182 7.19 1.43 -17.28
N ALA A 183 7.44 1.39 -15.96
CA ALA A 183 8.65 1.95 -15.36
C ALA A 183 9.89 1.12 -15.70
N LYS A 184 9.79 -0.22 -15.66
CA LYS A 184 10.87 -1.13 -16.08
C LYS A 184 11.32 -0.82 -17.51
N ARG A 185 10.37 -0.78 -18.47
CA ARG A 185 10.67 -0.42 -19.88
C ARG A 185 11.35 0.94 -20.04
N ARG A 186 11.05 1.92 -19.16
CA ARG A 186 11.74 3.23 -19.17
C ARG A 186 13.17 3.15 -18.66
N TRP A 187 13.40 2.36 -17.60
CA TRP A 187 14.75 2.15 -17.07
C TRP A 187 15.62 1.37 -18.05
N GLU A 188 15.08 0.36 -18.73
CA GLU A 188 15.77 -0.40 -19.77
C GLU A 188 16.26 0.49 -20.93
N LYS A 189 15.52 1.56 -21.26
CA LYS A 189 15.93 2.56 -22.25
C LYS A 189 17.09 3.47 -21.78
N ASN A 190 17.39 3.47 -20.49
CA ASN A 190 18.44 4.31 -19.89
C ASN A 190 19.38 3.46 -19.02
N PRO A 191 20.07 2.47 -19.56
CA PRO A 191 20.78 1.43 -18.81
C PRO A 191 21.87 1.97 -17.90
N LEU A 192 22.57 3.04 -18.28
CA LEU A 192 23.64 3.65 -17.47
C LEU A 192 23.11 4.23 -16.16
N ILE A 193 21.98 4.96 -16.21
CA ILE A 193 21.34 5.50 -15.02
C ILE A 193 20.70 4.37 -14.21
N ALA A 194 19.98 3.44 -14.86
CA ALA A 194 19.31 2.31 -14.20
C ALA A 194 20.34 1.47 -13.42
N ARG A 195 21.42 1.04 -14.08
CA ARG A 195 22.47 0.26 -13.46
C ARG A 195 23.06 0.98 -12.24
N LYS A 196 23.43 2.25 -12.38
CA LYS A 196 24.00 3.03 -11.27
C LYS A 196 23.01 3.21 -10.12
N LEU A 197 21.71 3.40 -10.43
CA LEU A 197 20.66 3.56 -9.44
C LEU A 197 20.42 2.25 -8.66
N PHE A 198 20.15 1.16 -9.37
CA PHE A 198 19.73 -0.11 -8.78
C PHE A 198 20.88 -0.96 -8.25
N SER A 199 22.14 -0.67 -8.60
CA SER A 199 23.32 -1.26 -7.96
C SER A 199 23.81 -0.49 -6.72
N SER A 200 23.19 0.64 -6.39
CA SER A 200 23.58 1.47 -5.24
C SER A 200 23.15 0.91 -3.87
N PRO A 201 21.93 0.35 -3.67
CA PRO A 201 21.51 -0.16 -2.38
C PRO A 201 22.37 -1.36 -1.94
N SER A 202 22.55 -1.51 -0.63
CA SER A 202 23.21 -2.68 -0.03
C SER A 202 22.27 -3.89 0.03
N LEU A 203 20.95 -3.60 0.09
CA LEU A 203 19.88 -4.60 0.17
C LEU A 203 18.64 -4.10 -0.58
N ILE A 204 17.99 -5.01 -1.33
CA ILE A 204 16.68 -4.78 -1.93
C ILE A 204 15.72 -5.85 -1.42
N LEU A 205 14.66 -5.44 -0.75
CA LEU A 205 13.56 -6.29 -0.31
C LEU A 205 12.41 -6.16 -1.32
N ALA A 206 12.35 -7.09 -2.25
CA ALA A 206 11.37 -7.12 -3.34
C ALA A 206 10.01 -7.66 -2.87
N THR A 207 8.92 -7.24 -3.52
CA THR A 207 7.57 -7.71 -3.19
C THR A 207 7.29 -9.14 -3.64
N ASP A 208 7.92 -9.60 -4.71
CA ASP A 208 7.75 -10.93 -5.28
C ASP A 208 8.93 -11.33 -6.17
N ASN A 209 8.91 -12.56 -6.69
CA ASN A 209 9.99 -13.09 -7.54
C ASN A 209 10.11 -12.34 -8.88
N GLU A 210 9.01 -11.85 -9.46
CA GLU A 210 9.05 -11.05 -10.68
C GLU A 210 9.81 -9.73 -10.44
N GLN A 211 9.52 -9.07 -9.32
CA GLN A 211 10.21 -7.85 -8.93
C GLN A 211 11.68 -8.10 -8.60
N LYS A 212 12.00 -9.21 -7.94
CA LYS A 212 13.40 -9.63 -7.73
C LYS A 212 14.14 -9.70 -9.06
N MET A 213 13.61 -10.40 -10.05
CA MET A 213 14.21 -10.51 -11.38
C MET A 213 14.37 -9.14 -12.06
N TYR A 214 13.38 -8.23 -11.92
CA TYR A 214 13.47 -6.89 -12.48
C TYR A 214 14.64 -6.08 -11.89
N PHE A 215 14.79 -6.11 -10.55
CA PHE A 215 15.89 -5.41 -9.88
C PHE A 215 17.25 -5.98 -10.23
N GLU A 216 17.39 -7.32 -10.28
CA GLU A 216 18.63 -7.99 -10.68
C GLU A 216 19.03 -7.61 -12.11
N GLN A 217 18.08 -7.63 -13.04
CA GLN A 217 18.30 -7.24 -14.44
C GLN A 217 18.70 -5.76 -14.56
N LEU A 218 17.97 -4.83 -13.92
CA LEU A 218 18.24 -3.39 -14.00
C LEU A 218 19.55 -3.01 -13.31
N ALA A 219 19.95 -3.72 -12.26
CA ALA A 219 21.21 -3.54 -11.58
C ALA A 219 22.40 -4.14 -12.38
N GLY A 220 22.12 -5.00 -13.35
CA GLY A 220 23.14 -5.70 -14.13
C GLY A 220 23.87 -6.78 -13.33
N PHE A 221 23.15 -7.47 -12.44
CA PHE A 221 23.71 -8.59 -11.71
C PHE A 221 23.75 -9.84 -12.58
N THR A 222 24.87 -10.55 -12.49
CA THR A 222 25.05 -11.89 -13.04
C THR A 222 25.16 -12.88 -11.88
N GLU A 223 24.73 -14.11 -12.09
CA GLU A 223 24.84 -15.17 -11.08
C GLU A 223 26.28 -15.27 -10.55
N GLY A 224 26.42 -15.20 -9.22
CA GLY A 224 27.72 -15.35 -8.53
C GLY A 224 28.53 -14.05 -8.33
N ASN A 225 28.14 -12.91 -8.86
CA ASN A 225 29.00 -11.70 -8.85
C ASN A 225 28.40 -10.45 -8.19
N SER A 226 27.49 -10.58 -7.22
CA SER A 226 26.93 -9.41 -6.53
C SER A 226 27.16 -9.43 -5.02
N LYS A 227 27.82 -8.38 -4.52
CA LYS A 227 27.86 -8.05 -3.07
C LYS A 227 26.50 -7.60 -2.53
N GLN A 228 25.54 -7.41 -3.39
CA GLN A 228 24.20 -6.91 -3.08
C GLN A 228 23.21 -8.07 -3.02
N LYS A 229 22.30 -8.00 -2.07
CA LYS A 229 21.26 -9.03 -1.91
C LYS A 229 19.90 -8.49 -2.38
N VAL A 230 19.24 -9.22 -3.29
CA VAL A 230 17.83 -9.02 -3.61
C VAL A 230 17.04 -10.18 -3.01
N ILE A 231 16.22 -9.88 -2.02
CA ILE A 231 15.47 -10.86 -1.22
C ILE A 231 13.98 -10.60 -1.37
N VAL A 232 13.18 -11.63 -1.55
CA VAL A 232 11.71 -11.51 -1.56
C VAL A 232 11.19 -11.55 -0.12
N THR A 233 10.57 -10.45 0.30
CA THR A 233 9.93 -10.34 1.62
C THR A 233 8.42 -10.06 1.53
N GLY A 234 7.91 -9.71 0.35
CA GLY A 234 6.52 -9.32 0.16
C GLY A 234 6.27 -7.83 0.39
N SER A 235 5.04 -7.40 0.16
CA SER A 235 4.61 -6.02 0.36
C SER A 235 4.42 -5.71 1.86
N LEU A 236 4.94 -4.56 2.31
CA LEU A 236 4.76 -4.04 3.67
C LEU A 236 3.44 -3.26 3.85
N LYS A 237 2.64 -3.12 2.79
CA LYS A 237 1.33 -2.46 2.85
C LYS A 237 0.28 -3.29 3.57
N SER A 238 0.47 -4.60 3.62
CA SER A 238 -0.45 -5.51 4.26
C SER A 238 -0.37 -5.34 5.78
N ARG A 239 -1.12 -4.39 6.32
CA ARG A 239 -1.36 -4.27 7.74
C ARG A 239 -2.59 -5.09 8.07
N VAL A 240 -2.47 -6.03 8.96
CA VAL A 240 -3.61 -6.45 9.76
C VAL A 240 -3.80 -5.38 10.82
N SER A 241 -4.95 -4.74 10.78
CA SER A 241 -5.37 -3.88 11.87
C SER A 241 -5.40 -4.76 13.12
N GLU A 242 -4.66 -4.38 14.16
CA GLU A 242 -4.97 -4.85 15.51
C GLU A 242 -6.29 -4.18 15.94
N SER A 243 -7.34 -4.35 15.11
CA SER A 243 -8.65 -3.93 15.52
C SER A 243 -9.03 -4.89 16.64
N THR A 244 -9.21 -4.37 17.83
CA THR A 244 -9.93 -5.05 18.89
C THR A 244 -11.21 -5.57 18.25
N SER A 245 -11.29 -6.89 18.06
CA SER A 245 -12.51 -7.52 17.59
C SER A 245 -13.59 -7.07 18.57
N ASN A 246 -14.62 -6.36 18.09
CA ASN A 246 -15.82 -6.14 18.89
C ASN A 246 -16.55 -7.48 18.94
N THR A 247 -16.12 -8.35 19.85
CA THR A 247 -16.62 -9.71 19.99
C THR A 247 -18.13 -9.72 20.19
N ALA A 248 -18.66 -8.76 20.95
CA ALA A 248 -20.10 -8.62 21.17
C ALA A 248 -20.88 -8.35 19.88
N TYR A 249 -20.31 -7.54 18.95
CA TYR A 249 -20.95 -7.28 17.67
C TYR A 249 -20.89 -8.49 16.73
N GLU A 250 -19.76 -9.18 16.70
CA GLU A 250 -19.60 -10.44 15.96
C GLU A 250 -20.60 -11.51 16.46
N GLU A 251 -20.68 -11.69 17.76
CA GLU A 251 -21.61 -12.65 18.41
C GLU A 251 -23.08 -12.31 18.12
N ALA A 252 -23.45 -11.03 18.18
CA ALA A 252 -24.80 -10.59 17.85
C ALA A 252 -25.19 -10.90 16.39
N LEU A 253 -24.26 -10.74 15.43
CA LEU A 253 -24.53 -11.08 14.04
C LEU A 253 -24.63 -12.59 13.83
N LYS A 254 -23.80 -13.39 14.47
CA LYS A 254 -23.87 -14.87 14.42
C LYS A 254 -25.13 -15.40 15.03
N GLU A 255 -25.54 -14.86 16.19
CA GLU A 255 -26.77 -15.25 16.85
C GLU A 255 -28.02 -14.90 16.01
N TYR A 256 -28.01 -13.68 15.40
CA TYR A 256 -29.06 -13.31 14.46
C TYR A 256 -29.14 -14.32 13.29
N ALA A 257 -28.03 -14.64 12.65
CA ALA A 257 -27.99 -15.55 11.50
C ALA A 257 -28.52 -16.94 11.86
N LYS A 258 -28.21 -17.42 13.08
CA LYS A 258 -28.74 -18.70 13.62
C LYS A 258 -30.24 -18.65 13.84
N GLN A 259 -30.76 -17.60 14.49
CA GLN A 259 -32.17 -17.41 14.76
C GLN A 259 -33.00 -17.25 13.47
N ALA A 260 -32.50 -16.43 12.53
CA ALA A 260 -33.13 -16.20 11.24
C ALA A 260 -32.90 -17.35 10.23
N ARG A 261 -32.10 -18.36 10.57
CA ARG A 261 -31.69 -19.46 9.69
C ARG A 261 -31.20 -18.97 8.34
N CYS A 262 -30.42 -17.88 8.33
CA CYS A 262 -29.86 -17.27 7.11
C CYS A 262 -28.36 -17.36 7.08
N LYS A 263 -27.77 -17.18 5.87
CA LYS A 263 -26.36 -17.02 5.66
C LYS A 263 -26.00 -15.55 5.55
N ILE A 264 -24.84 -15.17 6.10
CA ILE A 264 -24.33 -13.80 6.04
C ILE A 264 -23.41 -13.65 4.83
N ILE A 265 -23.78 -12.75 3.91
CA ILE A 265 -22.93 -12.30 2.82
C ILE A 265 -22.46 -10.89 3.16
N LEU A 266 -21.14 -10.69 3.28
CA LEU A 266 -20.56 -9.40 3.57
C LEU A 266 -20.03 -8.74 2.30
N ALA A 267 -20.60 -7.62 1.90
CA ALA A 267 -20.08 -6.74 0.87
C ALA A 267 -19.09 -5.74 1.53
N ALA A 268 -17.80 -6.11 1.52
CA ALA A 268 -16.76 -5.47 2.32
C ALA A 268 -16.04 -4.37 1.55
N SER A 269 -15.90 -3.19 2.15
CA SER A 269 -15.16 -2.05 1.58
C SER A 269 -15.64 -1.65 0.19
N THR A 270 -16.95 -1.58 -0.01
CA THR A 270 -17.58 -1.29 -1.30
C THR A 270 -17.40 0.16 -1.72
N HIS A 271 -17.44 0.37 -3.03
CA HIS A 271 -17.44 1.66 -3.71
C HIS A 271 -18.75 1.88 -4.47
N GLU A 272 -18.91 3.10 -5.00
CA GLU A 272 -20.07 3.48 -5.83
C GLU A 272 -20.37 2.45 -6.92
N TYR A 273 -21.62 2.12 -7.11
CA TYR A 273 -22.20 1.10 -8.01
C TYR A 273 -21.98 -0.36 -7.59
N GLU A 274 -21.06 -0.69 -6.69
CA GLU A 274 -20.82 -2.07 -6.26
C GLU A 274 -21.97 -2.58 -5.39
N GLU A 275 -22.54 -1.70 -4.54
CA GLU A 275 -23.63 -2.06 -3.65
C GLU A 275 -24.89 -2.48 -4.44
N ASP A 276 -25.26 -1.71 -5.45
CA ASP A 276 -26.43 -2.03 -6.32
C ASP A 276 -26.21 -3.33 -7.10
N LEU A 277 -25.01 -3.49 -7.67
CA LEU A 277 -24.63 -4.71 -8.40
C LEU A 277 -24.75 -5.95 -7.52
N ILE A 278 -24.21 -5.89 -6.30
CA ILE A 278 -24.24 -7.01 -5.34
C ILE A 278 -25.66 -7.26 -4.84
N ALA A 279 -26.41 -6.23 -4.47
CA ALA A 279 -27.78 -6.33 -4.02
C ALA A 279 -28.68 -7.02 -5.06
N LYS A 280 -28.63 -6.58 -6.33
CA LYS A 280 -29.37 -7.16 -7.44
C LYS A 280 -28.98 -8.62 -7.70
N THR A 281 -27.71 -8.97 -7.48
CA THR A 281 -27.26 -10.35 -7.65
C THR A 281 -27.81 -11.25 -6.54
N VAL A 282 -27.65 -10.83 -5.28
CA VAL A 282 -28.09 -11.62 -4.11
C VAL A 282 -29.61 -11.75 -4.07
N SER A 283 -30.37 -10.70 -4.44
CA SER A 283 -31.83 -10.77 -4.47
C SER A 283 -32.40 -11.85 -5.42
N ARG A 284 -31.66 -12.22 -6.46
CA ARG A 284 -32.03 -13.30 -7.41
C ARG A 284 -31.73 -14.70 -6.88
N LEU A 285 -31.11 -14.82 -5.70
CA LEU A 285 -30.76 -16.08 -5.07
C LEU A 285 -31.77 -16.50 -4.01
N SER A 286 -32.95 -15.87 -3.93
CA SER A 286 -34.02 -16.17 -2.95
C SER A 286 -34.44 -17.64 -2.92
N ASP A 287 -34.41 -18.31 -4.08
CA ASP A 287 -34.78 -19.73 -4.20
C ASP A 287 -33.67 -20.67 -3.68
N VAL A 288 -32.47 -20.18 -3.45
CA VAL A 288 -31.33 -20.97 -2.93
C VAL A 288 -31.30 -20.97 -1.41
N GLY A 289 -31.75 -19.89 -0.77
CA GLY A 289 -31.75 -19.75 0.68
C GLY A 289 -32.04 -18.34 1.14
N GLN A 290 -32.10 -18.18 2.48
CA GLN A 290 -32.22 -16.86 3.09
C GLN A 290 -30.83 -16.27 3.34
N PHE A 291 -30.67 -14.98 3.00
CA PHE A 291 -29.43 -14.25 3.13
C PHE A 291 -29.63 -12.94 3.88
N LEU A 292 -28.73 -12.62 4.81
CA LEU A 292 -28.48 -11.27 5.27
C LEU A 292 -27.30 -10.70 4.47
N LEU A 293 -27.55 -9.69 3.67
CA LEU A 293 -26.49 -8.97 2.96
C LEU A 293 -26.08 -7.74 3.78
N ILE A 294 -24.85 -7.77 4.29
CA ILE A 294 -24.25 -6.67 5.05
C ILE A 294 -23.40 -5.82 4.10
N PHE A 295 -23.71 -4.53 4.03
CA PHE A 295 -22.88 -3.55 3.33
C PHE A 295 -21.95 -2.85 4.31
N ALA A 296 -20.65 -2.94 4.10
CA ALA A 296 -19.63 -2.20 4.83
C ALA A 296 -18.86 -1.30 3.84
N PRO A 297 -19.35 -0.08 3.56
CA PRO A 297 -18.75 0.77 2.53
C PRO A 297 -17.36 1.27 2.94
N ARG A 298 -16.48 1.45 1.96
CA ARG A 298 -15.13 2.01 2.17
C ARG A 298 -15.17 3.40 2.82
N HIS A 299 -16.24 4.14 2.54
CA HIS A 299 -16.48 5.48 3.03
C HIS A 299 -17.84 5.55 3.74
N PRO A 300 -17.89 5.48 5.08
CA PRO A 300 -19.12 5.47 5.85
C PRO A 300 -20.06 6.65 5.57
N HIS A 301 -19.54 7.81 5.18
CA HIS A 301 -20.35 8.98 4.83
C HIS A 301 -21.27 8.74 3.62
N ARG A 302 -21.07 7.67 2.82
CA ARG A 302 -21.96 7.28 1.72
C ARG A 302 -23.26 6.60 2.19
N ALA A 303 -23.46 6.43 3.50
CA ALA A 303 -24.63 5.74 4.04
C ALA A 303 -25.96 6.28 3.51
N ALA A 304 -26.10 7.61 3.40
CA ALA A 304 -27.33 8.23 2.89
C ALA A 304 -27.58 7.89 1.41
N GLU A 305 -26.54 7.86 0.60
CA GLU A 305 -26.57 7.47 -0.81
C GLU A 305 -27.00 6.00 -0.98
N ILE A 306 -26.39 5.09 -0.22
CA ILE A 306 -26.70 3.66 -0.26
C ILE A 306 -28.17 3.41 0.14
N ILE A 307 -28.66 4.09 1.17
CA ILE A 307 -30.07 3.98 1.60
C ILE A 307 -31.03 4.54 0.53
N SER A 308 -30.65 5.64 -0.13
CA SER A 308 -31.45 6.18 -1.23
C SER A 308 -31.58 5.22 -2.42
N GLN A 309 -30.55 4.43 -2.68
CA GLN A 309 -30.51 3.48 -3.79
C GLN A 309 -31.18 2.13 -3.47
N LEU A 310 -30.95 1.61 -2.26
CA LEU A 310 -31.36 0.24 -1.89
C LEU A 310 -32.55 0.16 -0.95
N GLY A 311 -33.08 1.31 -0.51
CA GLY A 311 -34.16 1.39 0.45
C GLY A 311 -33.69 1.45 1.91
N THR A 312 -34.66 1.66 2.81
CA THR A 312 -34.41 1.77 4.26
C THR A 312 -33.94 0.43 4.82
N MET A 313 -32.89 0.48 5.62
CA MET A 313 -32.30 -0.67 6.30
C MET A 313 -31.72 -0.26 7.67
N PRO A 314 -31.61 -1.19 8.64
CA PRO A 314 -30.96 -0.90 9.91
C PRO A 314 -29.50 -0.49 9.73
N ARG A 315 -29.01 0.41 10.60
CA ARG A 315 -27.67 1.03 10.51
C ARG A 315 -26.86 0.86 11.78
N ARG A 316 -25.62 0.42 11.64
CA ARG A 316 -24.70 0.27 12.76
C ARG A 316 -24.40 1.59 13.46
N SER A 317 -24.24 2.70 12.70
CA SER A 317 -23.97 4.04 13.27
C SER A 317 -25.10 4.58 14.16
N LYS A 318 -26.30 4.01 14.07
CA LYS A 318 -27.44 4.31 14.96
C LYS A 318 -27.55 3.37 16.15
N GLY A 319 -26.59 2.45 16.32
CA GLY A 319 -26.66 1.41 17.36
C GLY A 319 -27.62 0.26 17.04
N GLU A 320 -28.13 0.21 15.80
CA GLU A 320 -29.09 -0.82 15.40
C GLU A 320 -28.37 -2.14 15.07
N LEU A 321 -29.09 -3.24 15.19
CA LEU A 321 -28.73 -4.60 14.76
C LEU A 321 -29.76 -5.10 13.73
N PRO A 322 -29.42 -6.10 12.89
CA PRO A 322 -30.40 -6.69 11.99
C PRO A 322 -31.58 -7.23 12.76
N GLN A 323 -32.80 -7.04 12.25
CA GLN A 323 -34.05 -7.59 12.81
C GLN A 323 -34.55 -8.75 11.94
N PRO A 324 -35.36 -9.67 12.47
CA PRO A 324 -36.00 -10.70 11.66
C PRO A 324 -36.61 -10.11 10.39
N ASN A 325 -36.44 -10.78 9.28
CA ASN A 325 -36.86 -10.32 7.93
C ASN A 325 -36.06 -9.17 7.28
N ASN A 326 -35.03 -8.63 7.93
CA ASN A 326 -34.12 -7.73 7.22
C ASN A 326 -33.29 -8.51 6.19
N ARG A 327 -33.38 -8.09 4.93
CA ARG A 327 -32.52 -8.60 3.84
C ARG A 327 -31.19 -7.88 3.80
N TYR A 328 -31.14 -6.61 4.22
CA TYR A 328 -30.00 -5.72 4.16
C TYR A 328 -29.70 -5.14 5.53
N PHE A 329 -28.41 -4.95 5.78
CA PHE A 329 -27.90 -4.26 6.96
C PHE A 329 -26.72 -3.37 6.55
N LEU A 330 -26.66 -2.14 7.06
CA LEU A 330 -25.59 -1.20 6.74
C LEU A 330 -24.63 -1.02 7.93
N SER A 331 -23.42 -1.56 7.81
CA SER A 331 -22.34 -1.36 8.75
C SER A 331 -21.51 -0.13 8.35
N ASP A 332 -22.02 1.04 8.67
CA ASP A 332 -21.46 2.35 8.31
C ASP A 332 -20.57 2.95 9.42
N THR A 333 -19.80 2.10 10.09
CA THR A 333 -18.83 2.44 11.13
C THR A 333 -17.41 2.09 10.73
N LEU A 334 -16.42 2.58 11.49
CA LEU A 334 -15.01 2.27 11.28
C LEU A 334 -14.47 1.41 12.44
N GLY A 335 -13.52 0.52 12.11
CA GLY A 335 -12.81 -0.29 13.13
C GLY A 335 -13.47 -1.64 13.46
N GLU A 336 -14.60 -1.99 12.85
CA GLU A 336 -15.34 -3.22 13.15
C GLU A 336 -15.21 -4.32 12.08
N MET A 337 -14.33 -4.12 11.08
CA MET A 337 -14.20 -5.03 9.92
C MET A 337 -13.81 -6.47 10.30
N THR A 338 -12.96 -6.66 11.31
CA THR A 338 -12.54 -8.01 11.75
C THR A 338 -13.74 -8.83 12.25
N GLY A 339 -14.61 -8.23 13.07
CA GLY A 339 -15.84 -8.90 13.54
C GLY A 339 -16.80 -9.22 12.39
N LEU A 340 -16.91 -8.32 11.40
CA LEU A 340 -17.71 -8.57 10.20
C LEU A 340 -17.16 -9.73 9.36
N TYR A 341 -15.83 -9.81 9.16
CA TYR A 341 -15.19 -10.91 8.44
C TYR A 341 -15.43 -12.25 9.15
N ASN A 342 -15.32 -12.28 10.49
CA ASN A 342 -15.55 -13.49 11.30
C ASN A 342 -17.02 -13.93 11.34
N ALA A 343 -17.96 -13.00 11.19
CA ALA A 343 -19.39 -13.31 11.20
C ALA A 343 -19.90 -13.77 9.82
N ALA A 344 -19.21 -13.47 8.75
CA ALA A 344 -19.65 -13.74 7.39
C ALA A 344 -19.42 -15.21 6.97
N ASP A 345 -20.36 -15.78 6.21
CA ASP A 345 -20.18 -17.04 5.49
C ASP A 345 -19.43 -16.84 4.17
N ILE A 346 -19.59 -15.67 3.53
CA ILE A 346 -18.90 -15.26 2.30
C ILE A 346 -18.56 -13.78 2.37
N ILE A 347 -17.39 -13.40 1.89
CA ILE A 347 -16.98 -12.01 1.73
C ILE A 347 -16.94 -11.68 0.23
N ILE A 348 -17.66 -10.63 -0.17
CA ILE A 348 -17.51 -9.99 -1.48
C ILE A 348 -16.64 -8.77 -1.28
N LEU A 349 -15.38 -8.83 -1.74
CA LEU A 349 -14.39 -7.78 -1.48
C LEU A 349 -14.47 -6.68 -2.54
N GLY A 350 -14.93 -5.51 -2.13
CA GLY A 350 -15.16 -4.35 -2.97
C GLY A 350 -13.90 -3.67 -3.49
N GLY A 351 -14.08 -2.59 -4.27
CA GLY A 351 -13.03 -1.93 -5.03
C GLY A 351 -12.47 -2.79 -6.15
N SER A 352 -13.06 -3.95 -6.40
CA SER A 352 -12.57 -4.94 -7.35
C SER A 352 -13.45 -5.12 -8.59
N PHE A 353 -14.70 -4.65 -8.59
CA PHE A 353 -15.64 -4.81 -9.70
C PHE A 353 -15.50 -3.72 -10.75
N PHE A 354 -15.01 -2.55 -10.35
CA PHE A 354 -14.73 -1.42 -11.23
C PHE A 354 -13.24 -1.04 -11.20
N SER A 355 -12.88 0.19 -11.55
CA SER A 355 -11.48 0.62 -11.74
C SER A 355 -10.72 0.95 -10.45
N SER A 356 -11.23 0.59 -9.27
CA SER A 356 -10.62 0.97 -7.99
C SER A 356 -9.39 0.15 -7.60
N GLY A 357 -9.14 -1.01 -8.22
CA GLY A 357 -7.89 -1.76 -8.08
C GLY A 357 -7.82 -2.76 -6.93
N GLY A 358 -8.94 -3.06 -6.28
CA GLY A 358 -9.08 -4.07 -5.22
C GLY A 358 -8.53 -3.64 -3.86
N HIS A 359 -9.25 -3.97 -2.80
CA HIS A 359 -8.77 -3.77 -1.42
C HIS A 359 -7.81 -4.88 -0.99
N ASN A 360 -7.21 -4.73 0.20
CA ASN A 360 -6.26 -5.71 0.75
C ASN A 360 -6.98 -7.05 1.01
N PRO A 361 -6.55 -8.16 0.37
CA PRO A 361 -7.19 -9.45 0.56
C PRO A 361 -6.64 -10.25 1.75
N ILE A 362 -5.50 -9.83 2.33
CA ILE A 362 -4.84 -10.56 3.43
C ILE A 362 -5.69 -10.55 4.69
N GLU A 363 -6.23 -9.39 5.07
CA GLU A 363 -7.01 -9.24 6.29
C GLU A 363 -8.24 -10.17 6.34
N PRO A 364 -9.13 -10.18 5.33
CA PRO A 364 -10.25 -11.13 5.31
C PRO A 364 -9.81 -12.60 5.17
N SER A 365 -8.66 -12.89 4.53
CA SER A 365 -8.18 -14.27 4.42
C SER A 365 -7.72 -14.87 5.75
N LEU A 366 -7.39 -14.05 6.75
CA LEU A 366 -7.03 -14.54 8.11
C LEU A 366 -8.19 -15.20 8.82
N THR A 367 -9.42 -14.78 8.57
CA THR A 367 -10.60 -15.36 9.21
C THR A 367 -10.98 -16.74 8.67
N GLY A 368 -10.45 -17.10 7.50
CA GLY A 368 -10.80 -18.35 6.82
C GLY A 368 -12.14 -18.29 6.09
N THR A 369 -12.74 -17.10 5.98
CA THR A 369 -13.98 -16.92 5.23
C THR A 369 -13.65 -16.85 3.74
N PRO A 370 -14.37 -17.62 2.87
CA PRO A 370 -14.18 -17.55 1.42
C PRO A 370 -14.45 -16.15 0.87
N ILE A 371 -13.64 -15.75 -0.10
CA ILE A 371 -13.68 -14.40 -0.66
C ILE A 371 -14.03 -14.47 -2.16
N ILE A 372 -14.90 -13.56 -2.60
CA ILE A 372 -15.19 -13.33 -4.01
C ILE A 372 -14.77 -11.91 -4.37
N CYS A 373 -14.11 -11.74 -5.50
CA CYS A 373 -13.68 -10.43 -6.00
C CYS A 373 -13.93 -10.26 -7.49
N GLY A 374 -13.97 -9.02 -7.97
CA GLY A 374 -13.98 -8.69 -9.38
C GLY A 374 -12.57 -8.73 -10.03
N LYS A 375 -12.48 -8.30 -11.29
CA LYS A 375 -11.23 -8.34 -12.09
C LYS A 375 -10.21 -7.28 -11.73
N SER A 376 -10.61 -6.18 -11.14
CA SER A 376 -9.72 -5.04 -10.83
C SER A 376 -8.97 -5.26 -9.52
N ILE A 377 -7.78 -5.86 -9.58
CA ILE A 377 -6.98 -6.26 -8.40
C ILE A 377 -5.54 -5.71 -8.43
N TYR A 378 -5.27 -4.72 -9.28
CA TYR A 378 -3.90 -4.29 -9.61
C TYR A 378 -3.14 -3.65 -8.43
N LYS A 379 -3.83 -3.11 -7.41
CA LYS A 379 -3.17 -2.50 -6.24
C LYS A 379 -2.48 -3.50 -5.32
N ASN A 380 -3.00 -4.73 -5.27
CA ASN A 380 -2.49 -5.80 -4.41
C ASN A 380 -2.25 -7.09 -5.22
N LYS A 381 -1.83 -6.96 -6.49
CA LYS A 381 -1.74 -8.04 -7.48
C LYS A 381 -1.00 -9.29 -6.96
N ALA A 382 0.12 -9.10 -6.26
CA ALA A 382 0.92 -10.21 -5.74
C ALA A 382 0.16 -11.03 -4.68
N ASP A 383 -0.52 -10.36 -3.74
CA ASP A 383 -1.30 -11.03 -2.70
C ASP A 383 -2.53 -11.73 -3.28
N TYR A 384 -3.24 -11.07 -4.20
CA TYR A 384 -4.36 -11.70 -4.89
C TYR A 384 -3.93 -12.95 -5.66
N LYS A 385 -2.80 -12.91 -6.36
CA LYS A 385 -2.31 -14.04 -7.16
C LYS A 385 -2.16 -15.30 -6.30
N VAL A 386 -1.45 -15.22 -5.19
CA VAL A 386 -1.20 -16.38 -4.32
C VAL A 386 -2.46 -16.89 -3.62
N LEU A 387 -3.40 -16.00 -3.29
CA LEU A 387 -4.67 -16.37 -2.65
C LEU A 387 -5.68 -16.94 -3.66
N LEU A 388 -5.68 -16.50 -4.92
CA LEU A 388 -6.42 -17.10 -6.03
C LEU A 388 -5.90 -18.51 -6.33
N GLU A 389 -4.58 -18.69 -6.41
CA GLU A 389 -3.94 -20.00 -6.59
C GLU A 389 -4.19 -20.96 -5.40
N ALA A 390 -4.37 -20.42 -4.20
CA ALA A 390 -4.79 -21.19 -3.02
C ALA A 390 -6.27 -21.60 -3.08
N GLY A 391 -7.11 -20.85 -3.82
CA GLY A 391 -8.53 -21.10 -3.99
C GLY A 391 -9.44 -20.50 -2.91
N ILE A 392 -8.90 -19.76 -1.91
CA ILE A 392 -9.71 -19.05 -0.91
C ILE A 392 -10.39 -17.81 -1.52
N ILE A 393 -9.79 -17.24 -2.57
CA ILE A 393 -10.39 -16.16 -3.37
C ILE A 393 -10.88 -16.75 -4.68
N ARG A 394 -12.08 -16.36 -5.09
CA ARG A 394 -12.65 -16.63 -6.41
C ARG A 394 -12.86 -15.31 -7.15
N GLN A 395 -12.38 -15.23 -8.38
CA GLN A 395 -12.52 -14.04 -9.22
C GLN A 395 -13.68 -14.19 -10.18
N VAL A 396 -14.50 -13.15 -10.28
CA VAL A 396 -15.67 -13.12 -11.17
C VAL A 396 -15.60 -11.95 -12.15
N ASP A 397 -16.31 -12.06 -13.27
CA ASP A 397 -16.28 -11.07 -14.35
C ASP A 397 -17.64 -10.43 -14.67
N SER A 398 -18.72 -11.00 -14.13
CA SER A 398 -20.08 -10.53 -14.37
C SER A 398 -20.98 -10.80 -13.17
N THR A 399 -22.17 -10.19 -13.16
CA THR A 399 -23.22 -10.45 -12.15
C THR A 399 -23.71 -11.90 -12.20
N GLN A 400 -23.76 -12.49 -13.40
CA GLN A 400 -24.19 -13.89 -13.57
C GLN A 400 -23.17 -14.84 -12.95
N THR A 401 -21.88 -14.64 -13.21
CA THR A 401 -20.82 -15.43 -12.57
C THR A 401 -20.74 -15.20 -11.07
N LEU A 402 -21.01 -13.98 -10.59
CA LEU A 402 -21.08 -13.68 -9.16
C LEU A 402 -22.15 -14.52 -8.46
N GLY A 403 -23.38 -14.54 -8.97
CA GLY A 403 -24.47 -15.34 -8.39
C GLY A 403 -24.15 -16.82 -8.33
N LYS A 404 -23.67 -17.38 -9.45
CA LYS A 404 -23.22 -18.79 -9.52
C LYS A 404 -22.12 -19.09 -8.51
N THR A 405 -21.11 -18.22 -8.43
CA THR A 405 -19.98 -18.39 -7.50
C THR A 405 -20.39 -18.31 -6.04
N ILE A 406 -21.36 -17.45 -5.69
CA ILE A 406 -21.94 -17.42 -4.32
C ILE A 406 -22.54 -18.78 -3.98
N VAL A 407 -23.41 -19.33 -4.83
CA VAL A 407 -24.07 -20.63 -4.61
C VAL A 407 -23.07 -21.76 -4.45
N GLU A 408 -22.07 -21.84 -5.36
CA GLU A 408 -21.00 -22.84 -5.30
C GLU A 408 -20.14 -22.71 -4.03
N THR A 409 -19.92 -21.48 -3.55
CA THR A 409 -19.10 -21.23 -2.37
C THR A 409 -19.82 -21.58 -1.07
N LEU A 410 -21.15 -21.50 -1.04
CA LEU A 410 -21.96 -21.91 0.12
C LEU A 410 -21.99 -23.44 0.30
N GLN A 411 -21.66 -24.21 -0.74
CA GLN A 411 -21.53 -25.65 -0.65
C GLN A 411 -20.17 -26.00 -0.05
N THR A 412 -20.15 -26.34 1.25
CA THR A 412 -18.91 -26.73 1.93
C THR A 412 -18.38 -28.03 1.34
N THR A 413 -17.20 -27.98 0.74
CA THR A 413 -16.52 -29.15 0.17
C THR A 413 -15.16 -29.32 0.82
N LYS A 414 -14.62 -30.56 0.84
CA LYS A 414 -13.24 -30.82 1.29
C LYS A 414 -12.19 -29.99 0.51
N ALA A 415 -12.49 -29.66 -0.75
CA ALA A 415 -11.62 -28.81 -1.55
C ALA A 415 -11.61 -27.36 -1.05
N LEU A 416 -12.80 -26.82 -0.67
CA LEU A 416 -12.90 -25.48 -0.11
C LEU A 416 -12.22 -25.40 1.27
N GLU A 417 -12.36 -26.40 2.14
CA GLU A 417 -11.68 -26.45 3.43
C GLU A 417 -10.15 -26.42 3.27
N ARG A 418 -9.61 -27.20 2.31
CA ARG A 418 -8.18 -27.16 1.99
C ARG A 418 -7.72 -25.78 1.47
N ALA A 419 -8.54 -25.15 0.63
CA ALA A 419 -8.28 -23.81 0.10
C ALA A 419 -8.27 -22.76 1.21
N ILE A 420 -9.22 -22.84 2.15
CA ILE A 420 -9.29 -21.99 3.35
C ILE A 420 -8.01 -22.13 4.18
N ASN A 421 -7.66 -23.34 4.57
CA ASN A 421 -6.47 -23.58 5.40
C ASN A 421 -5.18 -23.08 4.73
N LYS A 422 -5.05 -23.31 3.42
CA LYS A 422 -3.92 -22.79 2.63
C LYS A 422 -3.90 -21.27 2.56
N GLY A 423 -5.06 -20.66 2.34
CA GLY A 423 -5.21 -19.21 2.27
C GLY A 423 -4.91 -18.52 3.61
N GLN A 424 -5.39 -19.08 4.72
CA GLN A 424 -5.08 -18.58 6.07
C GLN A 424 -3.58 -18.62 6.36
N LYS A 425 -2.89 -19.72 6.02
CA LYS A 425 -1.45 -19.83 6.18
C LYS A 425 -0.70 -18.75 5.39
N ILE A 426 -1.08 -18.52 4.13
CA ILE A 426 -0.51 -17.45 3.29
C ILE A 426 -0.75 -16.08 3.94
N ALA A 427 -1.95 -15.83 4.48
CA ALA A 427 -2.28 -14.57 5.13
C ALA A 427 -1.47 -14.38 6.42
N GLN A 428 -1.29 -15.41 7.23
CA GLN A 428 -0.44 -15.39 8.43
C GLN A 428 1.02 -15.09 8.09
N GLU A 429 1.57 -15.74 7.06
CA GLU A 429 2.92 -15.46 6.56
C GLU A 429 3.04 -14.00 6.07
N ALA A 430 2.01 -13.46 5.43
CA ALA A 430 1.98 -12.08 4.99
C ALA A 430 2.01 -11.09 6.18
N CYS A 431 1.41 -11.42 7.32
CA CYS A 431 1.47 -10.62 8.54
C CYS A 431 2.89 -10.55 9.13
N MET A 432 3.70 -11.57 8.90
CA MET A 432 5.09 -11.61 9.37
C MET A 432 6.09 -10.86 8.48
N ARG A 433 5.64 -10.34 7.32
CA ARG A 433 6.52 -9.61 6.38
C ARG A 433 7.27 -8.43 7.01
N PRO A 434 6.63 -7.55 7.84
CA PRO A 434 7.36 -6.47 8.49
C PRO A 434 8.44 -6.96 9.44
N VAL A 435 8.17 -8.01 10.21
CA VAL A 435 9.15 -8.64 11.12
C VAL A 435 10.33 -9.19 10.33
N LYS A 436 10.05 -9.98 9.29
CA LYS A 436 11.08 -10.54 8.40
C LYS A 436 11.93 -9.44 7.75
N ALA A 437 11.30 -8.39 7.26
CA ALA A 437 12.00 -7.24 6.67
C ALA A 437 12.89 -6.55 7.71
N SER A 438 12.41 -6.34 8.95
CA SER A 438 13.16 -5.72 10.04
C SER A 438 14.44 -6.49 10.35
N HIS A 439 14.41 -7.82 10.41
CA HIS A 439 15.62 -8.64 10.63
C HIS A 439 16.67 -8.42 9.54
N TYR A 440 16.26 -8.41 8.26
CA TYR A 440 17.21 -8.14 7.16
C TYR A 440 17.76 -6.73 7.21
N ILE A 441 16.93 -5.74 7.55
CA ILE A 441 17.31 -4.34 7.66
C ILE A 441 18.34 -4.17 8.78
N ILE A 442 18.05 -4.65 9.99
CA ILE A 442 18.95 -4.57 11.14
C ILE A 442 20.29 -5.24 10.80
N SER A 443 20.27 -6.47 10.29
CA SER A 443 21.49 -7.18 9.94
C SER A 443 22.32 -6.52 8.83
N THR A 444 21.73 -5.60 8.06
CA THR A 444 22.43 -4.85 7.02
C THR A 444 23.00 -3.55 7.53
N ILE A 445 22.36 -2.92 8.52
CA ILE A 445 22.79 -1.64 9.12
C ILE A 445 23.93 -1.86 10.12
N GLU A 446 23.93 -2.99 10.83
CA GLU A 446 24.91 -3.32 11.88
C GLU A 446 26.20 -3.97 11.37
N LYS A 447 26.32 -4.16 10.06
CA LYS A 447 27.57 -4.61 9.39
C LYS A 447 28.47 -3.46 9.03
#